data_762be481217549d8c921db266774f35b
#
_entry.id   762be481217549d8c921db266774f35b
#
_cell.length_a   1.000
_cell.length_b   1.000
_cell.length_c   1.000
_cell.angle_alpha   90.00
_cell.angle_beta   90.00
_cell.angle_gamma   90.00
#
_symmetry.space_group_name_H-M   'P 1'
#
loop_
_entity.id
_entity.type
_entity.pdbx_description
1 polymer ?
#
loop_
_entity_poly.entity_id
_entity_poly.type
_entity_poly.pdbx_seq_one_letter_code
_entity_poly.pdbx_strand_id
1 'polypeptide(L)'
;MCIRDRSNILNKSLLKNKPNLDNQNLFIFGIKPTNPSSEYGYFLTKKIKSINKVTKFIEKPKLSKAKEVIKKKGYWNSGMFYLRKDSIINNFKKYQNKTYKSCVEAIKKSKYKNNTYYLNKRAFEQSIEKSFDYAILEKTNKINAIKLDIPWSDLGSWKEILKIYDKNKRKHFKKKNIFYRPWGSYLNLFEGKEFLIKELSVKPKGILSLQKHHHRAEHWLVTKGYPRITLNKNIINKKPDEHIFIPLGAIHRIQNPGKKPVKIMEAQVGSILKETDIVRYQDIYGRANKL
;
A
#
# COMPACT_ATOMS: atom_id res chain seq x y z
N MET A 1 0.14 7.97 4.69
CA MET A 1 0.21 9.42 4.95
C MET A 1 1.08 10.06 3.91
N CYS A 2 0.53 10.92 3.11
CA CYS A 2 1.34 11.72 2.22
C CYS A 2 2.22 12.65 3.05
N ILE A 3 3.52 12.64 2.78
CA ILE A 3 4.54 13.56 3.31
C ILE A 3 4.18 15.03 2.94
N ARG A 4 3.19 15.26 2.09
CA ARG A 4 2.75 16.58 1.61
C ARG A 4 2.51 17.59 2.74
N ASP A 5 1.91 17.16 3.85
CA ASP A 5 1.52 18.09 4.92
C ASP A 5 2.70 18.54 5.79
N ARG A 6 3.88 17.91 5.63
CA ARG A 6 5.10 18.19 6.41
C ARG A 6 6.38 18.12 5.57
N SER A 7 6.29 18.46 4.30
CA SER A 7 7.42 18.55 3.37
C SER A 7 8.58 19.38 3.92
N ASN A 8 8.27 20.45 4.65
CA ASN A 8 9.28 21.33 5.25
C ASN A 8 10.16 20.60 6.29
N ILE A 9 9.62 19.65 7.08
CA ILE A 9 10.41 18.88 8.06
C ILE A 9 11.34 17.91 7.33
N LEU A 10 10.82 17.22 6.30
CA LEU A 10 11.63 16.33 5.48
C LEU A 10 12.75 17.09 4.78
N ASN A 11 12.42 18.22 4.13
CA ASN A 11 13.39 19.06 3.42
C ASN A 11 14.49 19.58 4.36
N LYS A 12 14.14 20.09 5.54
CA LYS A 12 15.11 20.50 6.56
C LYS A 12 16.02 19.36 6.97
N SER A 13 15.47 18.17 7.17
CA SER A 13 16.24 16.97 7.54
C SER A 13 17.18 16.52 6.42
N LEU A 14 16.74 16.61 5.16
CA LEU A 14 17.57 16.31 3.98
C LEU A 14 18.70 17.31 3.82
N LEU A 15 18.43 18.62 3.90
CA LEU A 15 19.43 19.66 3.77
C LEU A 15 20.50 19.54 4.85
N LYS A 16 20.11 19.27 6.08
CA LYS A 16 21.06 19.07 7.20
C LYS A 16 22.01 17.89 6.98
N ASN A 17 21.56 16.83 6.30
CA ASN A 17 22.35 15.61 6.08
C ASN A 17 23.02 15.55 4.69
N LYS A 18 22.71 16.51 3.79
CA LYS A 18 23.24 16.54 2.41
C LYS A 18 24.78 16.51 2.34
N PRO A 19 25.53 17.26 3.18
CA PRO A 19 26.98 17.25 3.15
C PRO A 19 27.63 15.89 3.48
N ASN A 20 26.86 14.99 4.11
CA ASN A 20 27.34 13.68 4.54
C ASN A 20 27.07 12.56 3.51
N LEU A 21 26.52 12.92 2.33
CA LEU A 21 26.31 11.98 1.24
C LEU A 21 27.63 11.68 0.53
N ASP A 22 28.12 10.49 0.71
CA ASP A 22 29.23 9.93 -0.06
C ASP A 22 28.76 8.85 -1.05
N ASN A 23 29.69 8.34 -1.85
CA ASN A 23 29.41 7.29 -2.85
C ASN A 23 29.22 5.90 -2.26
N GLN A 24 29.27 5.75 -0.94
CA GLN A 24 29.28 4.44 -0.29
C GLN A 24 28.11 4.27 0.68
N ASN A 25 27.67 5.34 1.35
CA ASN A 25 26.65 5.26 2.37
C ASN A 25 25.24 5.40 1.81
N LEU A 26 24.34 4.59 2.36
CA LEU A 26 22.89 4.68 2.16
C LEU A 26 22.28 5.39 3.36
N PHE A 27 21.32 6.29 3.13
CA PHE A 27 20.56 6.91 4.20
C PHE A 27 19.12 6.37 4.18
N ILE A 28 18.67 5.91 5.34
CA ILE A 28 17.30 5.47 5.58
C ILE A 28 16.63 6.39 6.60
N PHE A 29 15.31 6.53 6.49
CA PHE A 29 14.55 7.37 7.40
C PHE A 29 13.90 6.54 8.50
N GLY A 30 14.17 6.93 9.75
CA GLY A 30 13.68 6.25 10.93
C GLY A 30 12.55 6.98 11.61
N ILE A 31 11.50 6.24 11.92
CA ILE A 31 10.33 6.71 12.66
C ILE A 31 10.35 6.07 14.05
N LYS A 32 10.05 6.86 15.07
CA LYS A 32 9.91 6.33 16.44
C LYS A 32 8.72 5.37 16.52
N PRO A 33 8.90 4.11 16.89
CA PRO A 33 7.82 3.15 17.01
C PRO A 33 6.80 3.57 18.07
N THR A 34 5.53 3.43 17.77
CA THR A 34 4.42 3.63 18.71
C THR A 34 3.91 2.31 19.31
N ASN A 35 4.15 1.20 18.62
CA ASN A 35 3.75 -0.15 19.02
C ASN A 35 4.66 -1.18 18.32
N PRO A 36 4.78 -2.41 18.84
CA PRO A 36 5.45 -3.48 18.12
C PRO A 36 4.61 -3.96 16.94
N SER A 37 5.24 -4.15 15.77
CA SER A 37 4.62 -4.65 14.56
C SER A 37 5.57 -5.62 13.85
N SER A 38 5.04 -6.67 13.24
CA SER A 38 5.79 -7.59 12.36
C SER A 38 5.77 -7.14 10.90
N GLU A 39 5.06 -6.06 10.58
CA GLU A 39 4.88 -5.57 9.21
C GLU A 39 6.01 -4.64 8.75
N TYR A 40 6.83 -4.13 9.67
CA TYR A 40 7.84 -3.11 9.40
C TYR A 40 9.26 -3.64 9.59
N GLY A 41 10.20 -3.07 8.84
CA GLY A 41 11.62 -3.16 9.13
C GLY A 41 12.00 -2.33 10.36
N TYR A 42 13.00 -2.78 11.10
CA TYR A 42 13.53 -2.10 12.27
C TYR A 42 15.03 -1.92 12.17
N PHE A 43 15.53 -0.89 12.84
CA PHE A 43 16.96 -0.74 12.97
C PHE A 43 17.38 -0.09 14.29
N LEU A 44 18.61 -0.39 14.70
CA LEU A 44 19.30 0.21 15.83
C LEU A 44 20.36 1.18 15.31
N THR A 45 20.59 2.25 16.04
CA THR A 45 21.62 3.25 15.68
C THR A 45 22.58 3.51 16.82
N LYS A 46 23.84 3.82 16.44
CA LYS A 46 24.83 4.43 17.32
C LYS A 46 25.19 5.80 16.75
N LYS A 47 25.21 6.82 17.60
CA LYS A 47 25.68 8.16 17.20
C LYS A 47 27.20 8.15 17.08
N ILE A 48 27.71 8.54 15.92
CA ILE A 48 29.15 8.69 15.64
C ILE A 48 29.33 10.11 15.11
N LYS A 49 29.94 11.00 15.88
CA LYS A 49 29.98 12.45 15.59
C LYS A 49 28.56 12.99 15.37
N SER A 50 28.27 13.57 14.20
CA SER A 50 26.95 14.10 13.82
C SER A 50 26.03 13.06 13.14
N ILE A 51 26.52 11.84 12.88
CA ILE A 51 25.82 10.82 12.07
C ILE A 51 25.22 9.75 12.97
N ASN A 52 24.01 9.31 12.67
CA ASN A 52 23.42 8.12 13.28
C ASN A 52 23.70 6.92 12.38
N LYS A 53 24.78 6.19 12.68
CA LYS A 53 25.14 4.96 11.97
C LYS A 53 24.19 3.82 12.36
N VAL A 54 23.66 3.09 11.39
CA VAL A 54 22.88 1.88 11.64
C VAL A 54 23.82 0.75 12.03
N THR A 55 23.57 0.16 13.19
CA THR A 55 24.37 -0.95 13.72
C THR A 55 23.71 -2.30 13.47
N LYS A 56 22.39 -2.33 13.31
CA LYS A 56 21.62 -3.52 12.99
C LYS A 56 20.36 -3.14 12.24
N PHE A 57 20.06 -3.86 11.16
CA PHE A 57 18.80 -3.77 10.41
C PHE A 57 18.11 -5.14 10.45
N ILE A 58 16.80 -5.18 10.58
CA ILE A 58 16.00 -6.40 10.64
C ILE A 58 14.68 -6.13 9.93
N GLU A 59 14.43 -6.83 8.83
CA GLU A 59 13.18 -6.70 8.09
C GLU A 59 12.11 -7.63 8.68
N LYS A 60 10.93 -7.08 8.95
CA LYS A 60 9.73 -7.79 9.42
C LYS A 60 9.99 -8.83 10.51
N PRO A 61 10.55 -8.43 11.68
CA PRO A 61 10.87 -9.36 12.74
C PRO A 61 9.61 -9.96 13.38
N LYS A 62 9.75 -11.12 14.03
CA LYS A 62 8.72 -11.63 14.94
C LYS A 62 8.41 -10.60 16.05
N LEU A 63 7.18 -10.57 16.56
CA LEU A 63 6.73 -9.59 17.56
C LEU A 63 7.61 -9.54 18.81
N SER A 64 8.14 -10.68 19.26
CA SER A 64 9.09 -10.74 20.38
C SER A 64 10.36 -9.94 20.12
N LYS A 65 10.91 -10.09 18.91
CA LYS A 65 12.11 -9.36 18.48
C LYS A 65 11.82 -7.88 18.24
N ALA A 66 10.66 -7.54 17.70
CA ALA A 66 10.20 -6.16 17.56
C ALA A 66 10.16 -5.45 18.93
N LYS A 67 9.59 -6.09 19.95
CA LYS A 67 9.57 -5.57 21.33
C LYS A 67 10.98 -5.35 21.90
N GLU A 68 11.90 -6.29 21.65
CA GLU A 68 13.31 -6.13 22.08
C GLU A 68 13.98 -4.93 21.43
N VAL A 69 13.79 -4.75 20.12
CA VAL A 69 14.37 -3.62 19.37
C VAL A 69 13.81 -2.28 19.87
N ILE A 70 12.50 -2.22 20.17
CA ILE A 70 11.88 -1.03 20.75
C ILE A 70 12.45 -0.70 22.14
N LYS A 71 12.63 -1.71 23.01
CA LYS A 71 13.29 -1.53 24.32
C LYS A 71 14.70 -0.94 24.18
N LYS A 72 15.42 -1.30 23.13
CA LYS A 72 16.75 -0.75 22.78
C LYS A 72 16.69 0.59 22.05
N LYS A 73 15.55 1.30 22.09
CA LYS A 73 15.32 2.58 21.41
C LYS A 73 15.55 2.53 19.90
N GLY A 74 15.19 1.40 19.27
CA GLY A 74 15.22 1.23 17.82
C GLY A 74 14.13 2.01 17.11
N TYR A 75 14.25 2.08 15.79
CA TYR A 75 13.37 2.84 14.89
C TYR A 75 12.71 1.91 13.89
N TRP A 76 11.52 2.24 13.43
CA TRP A 76 10.94 1.68 12.21
C TRP A 76 11.67 2.21 10.98
N ASN A 77 11.89 1.36 9.99
CA ASN A 77 12.23 1.78 8.65
C ASN A 77 10.98 2.33 7.96
N SER A 78 11.06 3.58 7.51
CA SER A 78 9.92 4.22 6.82
C SER A 78 9.75 3.79 5.37
N GLY A 79 10.69 3.00 4.82
CA GLY A 79 10.72 2.68 3.39
C GLY A 79 11.18 3.85 2.49
N MET A 80 11.59 4.96 3.07
CA MET A 80 12.18 6.08 2.35
C MET A 80 13.70 5.99 2.36
N PHE A 81 14.32 6.29 1.22
CA PHE A 81 15.76 6.24 1.03
C PHE A 81 16.29 7.56 0.47
N TYR A 82 17.47 7.97 0.93
CA TYR A 82 18.21 9.07 0.37
C TYR A 82 19.65 8.60 0.09
N LEU A 83 20.01 8.52 -1.19
CA LEU A 83 21.22 7.86 -1.63
C LEU A 83 21.72 8.44 -2.96
N ARG A 84 22.98 8.23 -3.24
CA ARG A 84 23.56 8.52 -4.56
C ARG A 84 23.33 7.32 -5.49
N LYS A 85 23.16 7.61 -6.78
CA LYS A 85 23.04 6.59 -7.83
C LYS A 85 24.18 5.55 -7.76
N ASP A 86 25.41 6.01 -7.61
CA ASP A 86 26.57 5.12 -7.59
C ASP A 86 26.59 4.21 -6.36
N SER A 87 26.12 4.72 -5.21
CA SER A 87 26.00 3.93 -3.99
C SER A 87 25.04 2.75 -4.16
N ILE A 88 23.87 2.96 -4.76
CA ILE A 88 22.91 1.87 -4.99
C ILE A 88 23.46 0.86 -6.00
N ILE A 89 24.04 1.32 -7.11
CA ILE A 89 24.62 0.46 -8.14
C ILE A 89 25.73 -0.42 -7.55
N ASN A 90 26.65 0.16 -6.77
CA ASN A 90 27.74 -0.57 -6.13
C ASN A 90 27.25 -1.62 -5.14
N ASN A 91 26.21 -1.33 -4.37
CA ASN A 91 25.61 -2.31 -3.46
C ASN A 91 24.94 -3.45 -4.25
N PHE A 92 24.22 -3.19 -5.34
CA PHE A 92 23.66 -4.24 -6.19
C PHE A 92 24.75 -5.09 -6.85
N LYS A 93 25.81 -4.48 -7.38
CA LYS A 93 26.96 -5.23 -7.92
C LYS A 93 27.58 -6.17 -6.87
N LYS A 94 27.70 -5.69 -5.63
CA LYS A 94 28.33 -6.45 -4.53
C LYS A 94 27.43 -7.56 -3.99
N TYR A 95 26.16 -7.27 -3.70
CA TYR A 95 25.28 -8.17 -2.94
C TYR A 95 24.22 -8.87 -3.79
N GLN A 96 23.93 -8.36 -5.00
CA GLN A 96 22.89 -8.85 -5.91
C GLN A 96 23.33 -8.78 -7.36
N ASN A 97 24.53 -9.31 -7.65
CA ASN A 97 25.14 -9.18 -8.99
C ASN A 97 24.28 -9.80 -10.09
N LYS A 98 23.58 -10.92 -9.82
CA LYS A 98 22.65 -11.53 -10.79
C LYS A 98 21.54 -10.56 -11.17
N THR A 99 20.86 -9.98 -10.20
CA THR A 99 19.81 -8.96 -10.42
C THR A 99 20.36 -7.74 -11.15
N TYR A 100 21.54 -7.24 -10.76
CA TYR A 100 22.20 -6.13 -11.45
C TYR A 100 22.42 -6.43 -12.94
N LYS A 101 23.05 -7.58 -13.25
CA LYS A 101 23.29 -7.99 -14.63
C LYS A 101 22.00 -8.17 -15.43
N SER A 102 20.98 -8.79 -14.85
CA SER A 102 19.68 -8.98 -15.49
C SER A 102 18.99 -7.65 -15.83
N CYS A 103 19.03 -6.68 -14.90
CA CYS A 103 18.46 -5.35 -15.16
C CYS A 103 19.22 -4.60 -16.26
N VAL A 104 20.56 -4.65 -16.25
CA VAL A 104 21.39 -4.02 -17.31
C VAL A 104 21.06 -4.64 -18.66
N GLU A 105 20.97 -5.97 -18.73
CA GLU A 105 20.67 -6.68 -19.98
C GLU A 105 19.24 -6.38 -20.46
N ALA A 106 18.27 -6.31 -19.54
CA ALA A 106 16.89 -5.97 -19.87
C ALA A 106 16.77 -4.57 -20.48
N ILE A 107 17.54 -3.60 -19.97
CA ILE A 107 17.60 -2.23 -20.51
C ILE A 107 18.31 -2.23 -21.88
N LYS A 108 19.48 -2.89 -22.01
CA LYS A 108 20.21 -2.96 -23.27
C LYS A 108 19.37 -3.50 -24.42
N LYS A 109 18.52 -4.50 -24.13
CA LYS A 109 17.62 -5.13 -25.10
C LYS A 109 16.21 -4.54 -25.10
N SER A 110 16.00 -3.38 -24.46
CA SER A 110 14.71 -2.72 -24.42
C SER A 110 14.36 -2.08 -25.77
N LYS A 111 13.06 -1.93 -26.02
CA LYS A 111 12.54 -1.11 -27.12
C LYS A 111 12.07 0.22 -26.55
N TYR A 112 12.44 1.32 -27.21
CA TYR A 112 11.97 2.66 -26.86
C TYR A 112 10.89 3.10 -27.84
N LYS A 113 9.67 3.38 -27.36
CA LYS A 113 8.55 3.85 -28.16
C LYS A 113 7.64 4.75 -27.31
N ASN A 114 7.17 5.84 -27.90
CA ASN A 114 6.24 6.78 -27.25
C ASN A 114 6.70 7.21 -25.84
N ASN A 115 7.95 7.65 -25.74
CA ASN A 115 8.58 8.10 -24.47
C ASN A 115 8.62 7.02 -23.37
N THR A 116 8.52 5.74 -23.73
CA THR A 116 8.48 4.60 -22.81
C THR A 116 9.51 3.54 -23.20
N TYR A 117 10.26 3.04 -22.21
CA TYR A 117 11.13 1.88 -22.37
C TYR A 117 10.35 0.59 -22.08
N TYR A 118 10.30 -0.29 -23.06
CA TYR A 118 9.75 -1.65 -22.94
C TYR A 118 10.90 -2.62 -22.68
N LEU A 119 11.09 -2.99 -21.42
CA LEU A 119 12.20 -3.87 -21.02
C LEU A 119 12.11 -5.24 -21.69
N ASN A 120 13.26 -5.85 -21.96
CA ASN A 120 13.28 -7.23 -22.44
C ASN A 120 12.83 -8.17 -21.32
N LYS A 121 11.68 -8.83 -21.50
CA LYS A 121 11.02 -9.67 -20.50
C LYS A 121 11.93 -10.82 -20.04
N ARG A 122 12.51 -11.59 -20.98
CA ARG A 122 13.37 -12.76 -20.67
C ARG A 122 14.59 -12.37 -19.82
N ALA A 123 15.22 -11.23 -20.12
CA ALA A 123 16.35 -10.76 -19.34
C ALA A 123 15.92 -10.30 -17.94
N PHE A 124 14.78 -9.59 -17.84
CA PHE A 124 14.26 -9.10 -16.55
C PHE A 124 13.82 -10.23 -15.62
N GLU A 125 13.19 -11.27 -16.13
CA GLU A 125 12.75 -12.46 -15.38
C GLU A 125 13.91 -13.26 -14.77
N GLN A 126 15.15 -13.04 -15.20
CA GLN A 126 16.34 -13.61 -14.56
C GLN A 126 16.73 -12.90 -13.25
N SER A 127 16.11 -11.75 -12.93
CA SER A 127 16.34 -11.06 -11.67
C SER A 127 15.76 -11.86 -10.50
N ILE A 128 16.42 -11.75 -9.34
CA ILE A 128 15.94 -12.40 -8.12
C ILE A 128 14.84 -11.53 -7.52
N GLU A 129 13.65 -12.09 -7.31
CA GLU A 129 12.54 -11.43 -6.64
C GLU A 129 12.85 -11.30 -5.14
N LYS A 130 13.30 -10.11 -4.75
CA LYS A 130 13.65 -9.79 -3.38
C LYS A 130 13.53 -8.30 -3.12
N SER A 131 12.92 -7.91 -1.99
CA SER A 131 12.86 -6.50 -1.62
C SER A 131 14.25 -5.91 -1.39
N PHE A 132 14.39 -4.61 -1.55
CA PHE A 132 15.64 -3.87 -1.32
C PHE A 132 16.16 -4.07 0.12
N ASP A 133 15.25 -4.15 1.07
CA ASP A 133 15.55 -4.34 2.49
C ASP A 133 16.29 -5.67 2.73
N TYR A 134 15.75 -6.79 2.24
CA TYR A 134 16.41 -8.09 2.31
C TYR A 134 17.62 -8.22 1.37
N ALA A 135 17.55 -7.56 0.22
CA ALA A 135 18.60 -7.69 -0.79
C ALA A 135 19.87 -6.94 -0.42
N ILE A 136 19.74 -5.77 0.20
CA ILE A 136 20.83 -4.83 0.45
C ILE A 136 20.93 -4.43 1.92
N LEU A 137 19.84 -3.92 2.55
CA LEU A 137 19.93 -3.30 3.87
C LEU A 137 20.33 -4.28 4.97
N GLU A 138 19.90 -5.53 4.90
CA GLU A 138 20.34 -6.56 5.87
C GLU A 138 21.80 -7.00 5.68
N LYS A 139 22.41 -6.70 4.53
CA LYS A 139 23.75 -7.19 4.15
C LYS A 139 24.85 -6.14 4.27
N THR A 140 24.51 -4.87 4.12
CA THR A 140 25.48 -3.80 4.13
C THR A 140 25.63 -3.17 5.52
N ASN A 141 26.85 -2.83 5.88
CA ASN A 141 27.16 -2.05 7.09
C ASN A 141 27.32 -0.54 6.80
N LYS A 142 27.04 -0.13 5.56
CA LYS A 142 27.18 1.26 5.10
C LYS A 142 25.85 1.99 5.10
N ILE A 143 25.11 1.92 6.22
CA ILE A 143 23.82 2.56 6.38
C ILE A 143 23.90 3.62 7.47
N ASN A 144 23.41 4.80 7.14
CA ASN A 144 23.19 5.90 8.09
C ASN A 144 21.68 6.17 8.20
N ALA A 145 21.25 6.69 9.33
CA ALA A 145 19.85 6.97 9.57
C ALA A 145 19.58 8.46 9.76
N ILE A 146 18.50 8.92 9.18
CA ILE A 146 17.88 10.22 9.43
C ILE A 146 16.63 9.98 10.27
N LYS A 147 16.64 10.48 11.50
CA LYS A 147 15.50 10.35 12.41
C LYS A 147 14.46 11.42 12.08
N LEU A 148 13.22 10.98 11.85
CA LEU A 148 12.10 11.88 11.60
C LEU A 148 11.14 11.84 12.78
N ASP A 149 10.82 13.02 13.30
CA ASP A 149 9.79 13.19 14.32
C ASP A 149 8.51 13.70 13.65
N ILE A 150 7.87 12.80 12.92
CA ILE A 150 6.61 13.07 12.21
C ILE A 150 5.61 11.94 12.46
N PRO A 151 4.32 12.22 12.49
CA PRO A 151 3.31 11.17 12.37
C PRO A 151 3.49 10.44 11.04
N TRP A 152 3.67 9.12 11.12
CA TRP A 152 3.91 8.28 9.95
C TRP A 152 3.06 7.02 9.99
N SER A 153 2.64 6.58 8.82
CA SER A 153 2.08 5.27 8.56
C SER A 153 2.44 4.88 7.13
N ASP A 154 2.74 3.62 6.90
CA ASP A 154 3.06 3.09 5.58
C ASP A 154 1.83 3.00 4.67
N LEU A 155 0.62 3.09 5.24
CA LEU A 155 -0.65 2.87 4.55
C LEU A 155 -0.71 1.50 3.82
N GLY A 156 0.18 0.58 4.20
CA GLY A 156 0.28 -0.74 3.60
C GLY A 156 -0.85 -1.69 3.97
N SER A 157 -1.65 -1.33 4.95
CA SER A 157 -2.83 -2.10 5.36
C SER A 157 -4.05 -1.21 5.58
N TRP A 158 -5.22 -1.74 5.27
CA TRP A 158 -6.51 -1.08 5.53
C TRP A 158 -6.70 -0.74 7.01
N LYS A 159 -6.15 -1.55 7.91
CA LYS A 159 -6.15 -1.30 9.35
C LYS A 159 -5.43 0.00 9.72
N GLU A 160 -4.31 0.31 9.08
CA GLU A 160 -3.58 1.56 9.30
C GLU A 160 -4.31 2.76 8.67
N ILE A 161 -4.90 2.58 7.48
CA ILE A 161 -5.74 3.59 6.84
C ILE A 161 -6.92 3.95 7.76
N LEU A 162 -7.60 2.95 8.30
CA LEU A 162 -8.74 3.14 9.22
C LEU A 162 -8.34 3.83 10.52
N LYS A 163 -7.17 3.52 11.10
CA LYS A 163 -6.67 4.20 12.30
C LYS A 163 -6.44 5.70 12.07
N ILE A 164 -5.89 6.07 10.91
CA ILE A 164 -5.66 7.50 10.57
C ILE A 164 -6.99 8.20 10.35
N TYR A 165 -7.91 7.53 9.67
CA TYR A 165 -9.25 8.01 9.42
C TYR A 165 -10.01 8.27 10.74
N ASP A 166 -9.98 7.31 11.66
CA ASP A 166 -10.68 7.36 12.96
C ASP A 166 -10.18 8.52 13.85
N LYS A 167 -8.86 8.80 13.84
CA LYS A 167 -8.27 9.92 14.57
C LYS A 167 -8.72 11.29 14.06
N ASN A 168 -8.88 11.44 12.75
CA ASN A 168 -9.12 12.74 12.14
C ASN A 168 -10.61 13.10 12.00
N LYS A 169 -11.53 12.13 12.07
CA LYS A 169 -12.93 12.34 11.71
C LYS A 169 -14.00 11.85 12.68
N ARG A 170 -13.67 11.33 13.86
CA ARG A 170 -14.71 11.00 14.88
C ARG A 170 -15.65 12.18 15.21
N LYS A 171 -15.23 13.43 14.98
CA LYS A 171 -16.05 14.62 15.16
C LYS A 171 -17.04 14.91 14.01
N HIS A 172 -16.95 14.26 12.85
CA HIS A 172 -17.74 14.63 11.65
C HIS A 172 -18.67 13.55 11.10
N PHE A 173 -18.70 12.34 11.69
CA PHE A 173 -19.69 11.31 11.30
C PHE A 173 -21.06 11.56 11.92
N LYS A 174 -21.70 12.64 11.55
CA LYS A 174 -23.15 12.72 11.63
C LYS A 174 -23.75 11.82 10.55
N LYS A 175 -24.84 11.12 10.86
CA LYS A 175 -25.63 10.17 10.03
C LYS A 175 -25.92 10.55 8.55
N LYS A 176 -25.35 11.64 8.03
CA LYS A 176 -25.69 12.24 6.73
C LYS A 176 -25.13 11.54 5.50
N ASN A 177 -24.19 10.59 5.61
CA ASN A 177 -23.52 9.99 4.46
C ASN A 177 -23.83 8.49 4.29
N ILE A 178 -24.89 7.98 4.92
CA ILE A 178 -25.36 6.60 4.73
C ILE A 178 -26.42 6.60 3.64
N PHE A 179 -26.18 5.83 2.60
CA PHE A 179 -27.09 5.63 1.49
C PHE A 179 -27.71 4.25 1.57
N TYR A 180 -29.02 4.20 1.79
CA TYR A 180 -29.77 2.95 1.83
C TYR A 180 -30.07 2.44 0.41
N ARG A 181 -29.97 1.13 0.24
CA ARG A 181 -30.23 0.42 -1.02
C ARG A 181 -31.03 -0.86 -0.72
N PRO A 182 -31.73 -1.43 -1.70
CA PRO A 182 -32.51 -2.65 -1.48
C PRO A 182 -31.68 -3.84 -0.95
N TRP A 183 -30.38 -3.87 -1.25
CA TRP A 183 -29.45 -4.91 -0.80
C TRP A 183 -28.79 -4.63 0.57
N GLY A 184 -28.96 -3.42 1.12
CA GLY A 184 -28.32 -3.01 2.36
C GLY A 184 -28.05 -1.51 2.41
N SER A 185 -26.82 -1.10 2.68
CA SER A 185 -26.41 0.31 2.69
C SER A 185 -24.95 0.46 2.38
N TYR A 186 -24.56 1.68 2.01
CA TYR A 186 -23.15 2.05 1.98
C TYR A 186 -22.94 3.41 2.65
N LEU A 187 -21.74 3.62 3.12
CA LEU A 187 -21.28 4.85 3.76
C LEU A 187 -20.04 5.34 3.02
N ASN A 188 -20.07 6.54 2.47
CA ASN A 188 -18.88 7.19 1.93
C ASN A 188 -17.99 7.63 3.10
N LEU A 189 -16.80 7.07 3.15
CA LEU A 189 -15.86 7.29 4.22
C LEU A 189 -14.88 8.41 3.89
N PHE A 190 -14.35 8.40 2.69
CA PHE A 190 -13.38 9.37 2.23
C PHE A 190 -13.42 9.54 0.71
N GLU A 191 -13.41 10.77 0.23
CA GLU A 191 -13.42 11.12 -1.19
C GLU A 191 -12.24 12.05 -1.51
N GLY A 192 -11.48 11.71 -2.54
CA GLY A 192 -10.42 12.52 -3.11
C GLY A 192 -10.67 12.76 -4.59
N LYS A 193 -9.74 13.43 -5.27
CA LYS A 193 -9.90 13.79 -6.68
C LYS A 193 -10.09 12.57 -7.60
N GLU A 194 -9.38 11.46 -7.31
CA GLU A 194 -9.32 10.27 -8.17
C GLU A 194 -9.61 8.98 -7.40
N PHE A 195 -10.15 9.08 -6.18
CA PHE A 195 -10.51 7.91 -5.37
C PHE A 195 -11.67 8.17 -4.43
N LEU A 196 -12.41 7.11 -4.10
CA LEU A 196 -13.52 7.11 -3.15
C LEU A 196 -13.46 5.84 -2.31
N ILE A 197 -13.49 6.00 -0.98
CA ILE A 197 -13.54 4.88 -0.04
C ILE A 197 -14.94 4.78 0.56
N LYS A 198 -15.52 3.57 0.53
CA LYS A 198 -16.84 3.28 1.09
C LYS A 198 -16.80 2.09 2.04
N GLU A 199 -17.68 2.07 3.03
CA GLU A 199 -18.08 0.84 3.71
C GLU A 199 -19.41 0.36 3.13
N LEU A 200 -19.43 -0.82 2.55
CA LEU A 200 -20.65 -1.51 2.13
C LEU A 200 -21.13 -2.41 3.25
N SER A 201 -22.43 -2.37 3.55
CA SER A 201 -23.09 -3.28 4.49
C SER A 201 -24.19 -4.04 3.75
N VAL A 202 -23.92 -5.30 3.42
CA VAL A 202 -24.84 -6.14 2.67
C VAL A 202 -25.68 -6.98 3.64
N LYS A 203 -27.01 -6.73 3.65
CA LYS A 203 -27.93 -7.44 4.54
C LYS A 203 -27.95 -8.95 4.25
N PRO A 204 -28.43 -9.80 5.20
CA PRO A 204 -28.66 -11.23 4.93
C PRO A 204 -29.43 -11.43 3.63
N LYS A 205 -28.97 -12.35 2.79
CA LYS A 205 -29.53 -12.66 1.47
C LYS A 205 -29.51 -11.50 0.47
N GLY A 206 -28.85 -10.37 0.80
CA GLY A 206 -28.69 -9.23 -0.09
C GLY A 206 -27.76 -9.56 -1.25
N ILE A 207 -28.09 -9.03 -2.44
CA ILE A 207 -27.34 -9.24 -3.69
C ILE A 207 -27.20 -7.91 -4.39
N LEU A 208 -25.98 -7.46 -4.68
CA LEU A 208 -25.75 -6.28 -5.52
C LEU A 208 -26.04 -6.63 -7.00
N SER A 209 -26.28 -5.60 -7.82
CA SER A 209 -26.38 -5.79 -9.28
C SER A 209 -25.11 -6.44 -9.85
N LEU A 210 -25.28 -7.26 -10.88
CA LEU A 210 -24.15 -7.66 -11.72
C LEU A 210 -23.81 -6.47 -12.60
N GLN A 211 -22.63 -5.90 -12.43
CA GLN A 211 -22.25 -4.58 -12.97
C GLN A 211 -20.80 -4.54 -13.43
N LYS A 212 -20.49 -3.53 -14.25
CA LYS A 212 -19.10 -3.13 -14.57
C LYS A 212 -18.95 -1.61 -14.54
N HIS A 213 -17.71 -1.16 -14.54
CA HIS A 213 -17.32 0.25 -14.60
C HIS A 213 -16.37 0.50 -15.75
N HIS A 214 -16.53 1.63 -16.45
CA HIS A 214 -15.65 2.00 -17.55
C HIS A 214 -14.49 2.91 -17.14
N HIS A 215 -14.59 3.59 -15.98
CA HIS A 215 -13.66 4.65 -15.61
C HIS A 215 -13.05 4.48 -14.24
N ARG A 216 -13.32 3.34 -13.53
CA ARG A 216 -12.72 3.03 -12.23
C ARG A 216 -12.47 1.55 -12.05
N ALA A 217 -11.43 1.25 -11.30
CA ALA A 217 -11.17 -0.04 -10.70
C ALA A 217 -11.56 -0.01 -9.22
N GLU A 218 -11.73 -1.18 -8.60
CA GLU A 218 -12.13 -1.28 -7.20
C GLU A 218 -11.27 -2.30 -6.44
N HIS A 219 -10.95 -1.99 -5.19
CA HIS A 219 -10.34 -2.91 -4.25
C HIS A 219 -11.31 -3.16 -3.12
N TRP A 220 -11.64 -4.41 -2.87
CA TRP A 220 -12.55 -4.82 -1.81
C TRP A 220 -11.81 -5.59 -0.73
N LEU A 221 -12.00 -5.19 0.51
CA LEU A 221 -11.54 -5.90 1.69
C LEU A 221 -12.74 -6.34 2.51
N VAL A 222 -12.86 -7.62 2.78
CA VAL A 222 -13.90 -8.14 3.66
C VAL A 222 -13.55 -7.83 5.12
N THR A 223 -14.35 -7.00 5.77
CA THR A 223 -14.14 -6.66 7.20
C THR A 223 -15.02 -7.50 8.12
N LYS A 224 -16.13 -8.07 7.62
CA LYS A 224 -17.04 -8.93 8.39
C LYS A 224 -17.87 -9.84 7.48
N GLY A 225 -18.09 -11.08 7.92
CA GLY A 225 -18.96 -12.05 7.23
C GLY A 225 -18.25 -12.78 6.09
N TYR A 226 -19.02 -13.53 5.31
CA TYR A 226 -18.52 -14.44 4.27
C TYR A 226 -19.24 -14.17 2.96
N PRO A 227 -18.83 -13.16 2.19
CA PRO A 227 -19.43 -12.84 0.90
C PRO A 227 -19.08 -13.89 -0.15
N ARG A 228 -20.00 -14.04 -1.09
CA ARG A 228 -19.77 -14.65 -2.39
C ARG A 228 -19.61 -13.53 -3.41
N ILE A 229 -18.48 -13.53 -4.10
CA ILE A 229 -18.13 -12.51 -5.09
C ILE A 229 -18.13 -13.15 -6.47
N THR A 230 -18.86 -12.57 -7.41
CA THR A 230 -18.73 -12.88 -8.83
C THR A 230 -17.71 -11.92 -9.43
N LEU A 231 -16.72 -12.45 -10.12
CA LEU A 231 -15.74 -11.66 -10.91
C LEU A 231 -15.60 -12.30 -12.29
N ASN A 232 -16.16 -11.65 -13.30
CA ASN A 232 -16.34 -12.19 -14.65
C ASN A 232 -17.11 -13.55 -14.61
N LYS A 233 -16.48 -14.64 -15.02
CA LYS A 233 -17.06 -16.01 -15.00
C LYS A 233 -16.81 -16.75 -13.68
N ASN A 234 -16.00 -16.18 -12.77
CA ASN A 234 -15.59 -16.87 -11.56
C ASN A 234 -16.47 -16.49 -10.36
N ILE A 235 -16.74 -17.47 -9.53
CA ILE A 235 -17.41 -17.29 -8.23
C ILE A 235 -16.39 -17.58 -7.14
N ILE A 236 -16.14 -16.58 -6.29
CA ILE A 236 -15.09 -16.60 -5.26
C ILE A 236 -15.75 -16.36 -3.91
N ASN A 237 -15.54 -17.24 -2.96
CA ASN A 237 -15.94 -17.02 -1.57
C ASN A 237 -14.78 -16.37 -0.82
N LYS A 238 -15.08 -15.36 -0.02
CA LYS A 238 -14.10 -14.61 0.78
C LYS A 238 -14.47 -14.64 2.26
N LYS A 239 -13.46 -14.53 3.12
CA LYS A 239 -13.59 -14.42 4.59
C LYS A 239 -13.01 -13.09 5.07
N PRO A 240 -13.23 -12.71 6.35
CA PRO A 240 -12.62 -11.51 6.92
C PRO A 240 -11.09 -11.49 6.74
N ASP A 241 -10.54 -10.29 6.52
CA ASP A 241 -9.14 -9.98 6.20
C ASP A 241 -8.68 -10.38 4.79
N GLU A 242 -9.54 -11.00 3.97
CA GLU A 242 -9.24 -11.26 2.56
C GLU A 242 -9.69 -10.10 1.68
N HIS A 243 -8.90 -9.82 0.66
CA HIS A 243 -9.17 -8.78 -0.33
C HIS A 243 -9.33 -9.37 -1.73
N ILE A 244 -9.88 -8.57 -2.63
CA ILE A 244 -9.97 -8.84 -4.07
C ILE A 244 -9.85 -7.55 -4.85
N PHE A 245 -9.12 -7.59 -5.96
CA PHE A 245 -9.02 -6.51 -6.93
C PHE A 245 -10.03 -6.74 -8.05
N ILE A 246 -10.81 -5.72 -8.36
CA ILE A 246 -11.77 -5.67 -9.47
C ILE A 246 -11.18 -4.75 -10.54
N PRO A 247 -10.64 -5.30 -11.63
CA PRO A 247 -10.06 -4.49 -12.70
C PRO A 247 -11.11 -3.62 -13.40
N LEU A 248 -10.64 -2.55 -14.03
CA LEU A 248 -11.42 -1.73 -14.93
C LEU A 248 -12.15 -2.61 -15.98
N GLY A 249 -13.45 -2.39 -16.15
CA GLY A 249 -14.28 -3.14 -17.11
C GLY A 249 -14.67 -4.56 -16.69
N ALA A 250 -14.17 -5.08 -15.56
CA ALA A 250 -14.55 -6.42 -15.10
C ALA A 250 -16.01 -6.46 -14.61
N ILE A 251 -16.73 -7.50 -14.99
CA ILE A 251 -18.11 -7.75 -14.55
C ILE A 251 -18.08 -8.37 -13.16
N HIS A 252 -18.77 -7.75 -12.20
CA HIS A 252 -18.68 -8.18 -10.80
C HIS A 252 -19.97 -7.92 -10.02
N ARG A 253 -20.12 -8.65 -8.90
CA ARG A 253 -21.12 -8.38 -7.86
C ARG A 253 -20.74 -9.02 -6.53
N ILE A 254 -21.37 -8.53 -5.45
CA ILE A 254 -21.32 -9.08 -4.11
C ILE A 254 -22.67 -9.74 -3.79
N GLN A 255 -22.62 -10.92 -3.18
CA GLN A 255 -23.77 -11.60 -2.58
C GLN A 255 -23.45 -11.92 -1.12
N ASN A 256 -24.45 -11.78 -0.26
CA ASN A 256 -24.40 -12.29 1.10
C ASN A 256 -25.27 -13.55 1.23
N PRO A 257 -24.72 -14.74 1.10
CA PRO A 257 -25.51 -15.96 1.23
C PRO A 257 -25.91 -16.27 2.69
N GLY A 258 -25.27 -15.60 3.64
CA GLY A 258 -25.40 -15.90 5.07
C GLY A 258 -26.63 -15.31 5.74
N LYS A 259 -26.73 -15.55 7.08
CA LYS A 259 -27.78 -15.03 7.97
C LYS A 259 -27.37 -13.78 8.73
N LYS A 260 -26.09 -13.36 8.66
CA LYS A 260 -25.56 -12.16 9.31
C LYS A 260 -25.09 -11.16 8.25
N PRO A 261 -25.09 -9.84 8.54
CA PRO A 261 -24.59 -8.86 7.58
C PRO A 261 -23.13 -9.09 7.19
N VAL A 262 -22.82 -8.87 5.92
CA VAL A 262 -21.46 -8.78 5.40
C VAL A 262 -21.05 -7.32 5.35
N LYS A 263 -19.82 -7.01 5.75
CA LYS A 263 -19.22 -5.69 5.59
C LYS A 263 -17.97 -5.75 4.73
N ILE A 264 -17.89 -4.83 3.79
CA ILE A 264 -16.78 -4.71 2.85
C ILE A 264 -16.31 -3.26 2.84
N MET A 265 -15.02 -3.07 2.96
CA MET A 265 -14.36 -1.82 2.63
C MET A 265 -14.06 -1.83 1.14
N GLU A 266 -14.58 -0.84 0.43
CA GLU A 266 -14.39 -0.64 -1.00
C GLU A 266 -13.56 0.62 -1.24
N ALA A 267 -12.45 0.49 -1.96
CA ALA A 267 -11.70 1.61 -2.50
C ALA A 267 -11.86 1.66 -4.02
N GLN A 268 -12.49 2.70 -4.51
CA GLN A 268 -12.63 3.00 -5.93
C GLN A 268 -11.49 3.94 -6.36
N VAL A 269 -10.85 3.65 -7.48
CA VAL A 269 -9.79 4.48 -8.06
C VAL A 269 -10.08 4.70 -9.54
N GLY A 270 -10.16 5.95 -9.96
CA GLY A 270 -10.44 6.28 -11.36
C GLY A 270 -10.92 7.72 -11.57
N SER A 271 -11.19 8.05 -12.82
CA SER A 271 -11.58 9.41 -13.24
C SER A 271 -13.06 9.73 -12.99
N ILE A 272 -13.94 8.71 -12.94
CA ILE A 272 -15.37 8.87 -12.68
C ILE A 272 -15.78 7.93 -11.54
N LEU A 273 -16.10 8.49 -10.38
CA LEU A 273 -16.45 7.76 -9.16
C LEU A 273 -17.95 7.82 -8.84
N LYS A 274 -18.75 8.35 -9.75
CA LYS A 274 -20.20 8.53 -9.60
C LYS A 274 -20.97 7.25 -10.01
N GLU A 275 -22.22 7.14 -9.56
CA GLU A 275 -23.11 6.04 -9.94
C GLU A 275 -23.42 6.00 -11.46
N THR A 276 -23.20 7.09 -12.18
CA THR A 276 -23.34 7.17 -13.63
C THR A 276 -22.37 6.27 -14.39
N ASP A 277 -21.25 5.85 -13.77
CA ASP A 277 -20.28 4.90 -14.34
C ASP A 277 -20.70 3.44 -14.14
N ILE A 278 -21.88 3.15 -13.57
CA ILE A 278 -22.36 1.79 -13.33
C ILE A 278 -23.18 1.29 -14.52
N VAL A 279 -22.65 0.31 -15.24
CA VAL A 279 -23.42 -0.46 -16.23
C VAL A 279 -23.94 -1.72 -15.57
N ARG A 280 -25.26 -1.86 -15.47
CA ARG A 280 -25.91 -2.99 -14.80
C ARG A 280 -26.42 -4.01 -15.81
N TYR A 281 -26.00 -5.25 -15.68
CA TYR A 281 -26.44 -6.38 -16.51
C TYR A 281 -27.62 -7.13 -15.90
N GLN A 282 -27.59 -7.37 -14.57
CA GLN A 282 -28.63 -8.07 -13.83
C GLN A 282 -28.84 -7.35 -12.51
N ASP A 283 -30.08 -7.04 -12.20
CA ASP A 283 -30.49 -6.46 -10.94
C ASP A 283 -31.86 -6.96 -10.52
N ILE A 284 -31.91 -7.73 -9.44
CA ILE A 284 -33.14 -8.33 -8.90
C ILE A 284 -34.12 -7.28 -8.35
N TYR A 285 -33.70 -6.03 -8.23
CA TYR A 285 -34.48 -4.91 -7.71
C TYR A 285 -35.00 -3.97 -8.82
N GLY A 286 -34.87 -4.35 -10.08
CA GLY A 286 -35.43 -3.61 -11.22
C GLY A 286 -34.67 -2.33 -11.61
N ARG A 287 -33.40 -2.17 -11.18
CA ARG A 287 -32.56 -1.01 -11.51
C ARG A 287 -31.62 -1.25 -12.70
N ALA A 288 -31.74 -2.38 -13.39
CA ALA A 288 -30.96 -2.63 -14.60
C ALA A 288 -31.29 -1.57 -15.66
N ASN A 289 -30.28 -1.05 -16.35
CA ASN A 289 -30.52 -0.19 -17.49
C ASN A 289 -31.30 -1.01 -18.54
N LYS A 290 -32.46 -0.54 -18.95
CA LYS A 290 -33.10 -1.07 -20.14
C LYS A 290 -32.15 -0.77 -21.29
N LEU A 291 -31.59 -1.79 -21.90
CA LEU A 291 -30.85 -1.72 -23.15
C LEU A 291 -31.77 -1.25 -24.27
#